data_9990ea847bb43790e1d1d147a468ec36
#
_entry.id   9990ea847bb43790e1d1d147a468ec36
#
_cell.length_a   1.000
_cell.length_b   1.000
_cell.length_c   1.000
_cell.angle_alpha   90.00
_cell.angle_beta   90.00
_cell.angle_gamma   90.00
#
_symmetry.space_group_name_H-M   'P 1'
#
loop_
_entity.id
_entity.type
_entity.pdbx_description
1 polymer ?
#
loop_
_entity_poly.entity_id
_entity_poly.type
_entity_poly.pdbx_seq_one_letter_code
_entity_poly.pdbx_strand_id
1 'polypeptide(L)'
;MEKDPDYNKIIEERAQHVFDLMADRCDAEDMERLHSAFELAREAHAPQKRKGGEPYILHPIAVATIAADDMHLDVNPVIAAFLHDVVEDTPHTIDEIRERFGDDVAFLVGVVTKKKKEHYDASLQVDNFRQMLASMQYDVRPLLVNPPARLHNMRTLAAMRADKQMKIAGETDYFYAPLANRLGLYHIKTELENLSFRYRCPHEYDEIKRLTDQDEAAQAERLSRFRDQIHDTLAKAGIETEVSVEYREPYSIWRKMHKYGDDFNHLKYRHFTEIVYDTPEGMSEKAMALKIYSVLTDNFKEKPGGISNYIDTPKENGYQSFHVKLLADFGRWQEVHISSRRMVMNSRLGCIADRDDDNIRRWIEKFRTVLRESSDTGGMGFIEKVVTAFYNDDIMTFTPKGRPVVLPQRSTVLDFAYEVNYDLGEKAKYARVNGFLASIKAPLRRGDVVEIFTDPDVHPQPDWLASVATYKARRALRNYLDSVPRPTYDPLPVLYAHPRRRSNRLRGRRRAYNATQTRLQRRCEPGIAAWRQHTRCRLRARRDALLTDNCRYRSRPLPPLHRPCRLHHQPAPPGHGELQHHH
;
A
#
# COMPACT_ATOMS: atom_id res chain seq x y z
N MET A 1 -9.81 -37.87 -26.53
CA MET A 1 -10.29 -36.58 -27.06
C MET A 1 -11.14 -35.98 -25.95
N GLU A 2 -10.62 -35.00 -25.22
CA GLU A 2 -11.47 -34.20 -24.34
C GLU A 2 -12.51 -33.49 -25.21
N LYS A 3 -13.80 -33.62 -24.84
CA LYS A 3 -14.86 -32.87 -25.51
C LYS A 3 -14.58 -31.39 -25.33
N ASP A 4 -14.67 -30.63 -26.44
CA ASP A 4 -14.65 -29.16 -26.33
C ASP A 4 -15.70 -28.75 -25.29
N PRO A 5 -15.35 -27.81 -24.39
CA PRO A 5 -16.27 -27.38 -23.34
C PRO A 5 -17.51 -26.73 -23.97
N ASP A 6 -18.69 -27.08 -23.43
CA ASP A 6 -19.94 -26.42 -23.80
C ASP A 6 -19.97 -25.00 -23.21
N TYR A 7 -19.41 -24.05 -23.98
CA TYR A 7 -19.32 -22.66 -23.57
C TYR A 7 -20.67 -21.99 -23.32
N ASN A 8 -21.74 -22.42 -24.03
CA ASN A 8 -23.07 -21.84 -23.81
C ASN A 8 -23.56 -22.18 -22.41
N LYS A 9 -23.44 -23.43 -22.00
CA LYS A 9 -23.81 -23.87 -20.66
C LYS A 9 -22.98 -23.15 -19.59
N ILE A 10 -21.65 -23.00 -19.80
CA ILE A 10 -20.76 -22.29 -18.87
C ILE A 10 -21.14 -20.82 -18.74
N ILE A 11 -21.50 -20.15 -19.84
CA ILE A 11 -21.92 -18.75 -19.85
C ILE A 11 -23.19 -18.57 -19.02
N GLU A 12 -24.22 -19.42 -19.28
CA GLU A 12 -25.50 -19.36 -18.56
C GLU A 12 -25.32 -19.63 -17.05
N GLU A 13 -24.58 -20.70 -16.68
CA GLU A 13 -24.32 -21.02 -15.28
C GLU A 13 -23.60 -19.88 -14.52
N ARG A 14 -22.60 -19.26 -15.16
CA ARG A 14 -21.85 -18.17 -14.54
C ARG A 14 -22.64 -16.86 -14.48
N ALA A 15 -23.44 -16.56 -15.48
CA ALA A 15 -24.33 -15.40 -15.47
C ALA A 15 -25.40 -15.56 -14.40
N GLN A 16 -26.01 -16.75 -14.31
CA GLN A 16 -26.99 -17.06 -13.26
C GLN A 16 -26.42 -16.88 -11.86
N HIS A 17 -25.15 -17.27 -11.65
CA HIS A 17 -24.48 -17.04 -10.37
C HIS A 17 -24.42 -15.55 -10.01
N VAL A 18 -24.15 -14.64 -10.97
CA VAL A 18 -24.19 -13.18 -10.70
C VAL A 18 -25.61 -12.74 -10.34
N PHE A 19 -26.63 -13.24 -11.02
CA PHE A 19 -28.03 -12.91 -10.72
C PHE A 19 -28.43 -13.39 -9.33
N ASP A 20 -28.04 -14.61 -8.96
CA ASP A 20 -28.30 -15.16 -7.62
C ASP A 20 -27.62 -14.32 -6.51
N LEU A 21 -26.38 -13.84 -6.73
CA LEU A 21 -25.67 -12.94 -5.81
C LEU A 21 -26.35 -11.58 -5.64
N MET A 22 -27.09 -11.13 -6.65
CA MET A 22 -27.75 -9.83 -6.64
C MET A 22 -29.23 -9.89 -6.20
N ALA A 23 -29.85 -11.08 -6.20
CA ALA A 23 -31.29 -11.28 -5.98
C ALA A 23 -31.80 -10.66 -4.66
N ASP A 24 -31.04 -10.79 -3.56
CA ASP A 24 -31.41 -10.25 -2.25
C ASP A 24 -31.11 -8.75 -2.10
N ARG A 25 -30.47 -8.13 -3.11
CA ARG A 25 -30.00 -6.73 -3.05
C ARG A 25 -30.66 -5.83 -4.09
N CYS A 26 -31.46 -6.40 -4.97
CA CYS A 26 -32.09 -5.72 -6.11
C CYS A 26 -33.60 -5.90 -6.08
N ASP A 27 -34.33 -4.87 -6.47
CA ASP A 27 -35.73 -5.02 -6.79
C ASP A 27 -35.94 -5.62 -8.20
N ALA A 28 -37.21 -5.81 -8.61
CA ALA A 28 -37.54 -6.43 -9.88
C ALA A 28 -37.07 -5.59 -11.09
N GLU A 29 -37.12 -4.27 -11.01
CA GLU A 29 -36.67 -3.35 -12.06
C GLU A 29 -35.14 -3.41 -12.22
N ASP A 30 -34.40 -3.40 -11.12
CA ASP A 30 -32.94 -3.53 -11.10
C ASP A 30 -32.48 -4.89 -11.65
N MET A 31 -33.20 -5.98 -11.32
CA MET A 31 -32.91 -7.29 -11.87
C MET A 31 -33.15 -7.35 -13.39
N GLU A 32 -34.22 -6.72 -13.90
CA GLU A 32 -34.47 -6.62 -15.35
C GLU A 32 -33.37 -5.83 -16.05
N ARG A 33 -32.92 -4.73 -15.48
CA ARG A 33 -31.80 -3.93 -15.98
C ARG A 33 -30.50 -4.74 -16.00
N LEU A 34 -30.23 -5.52 -14.97
CA LEU A 34 -29.05 -6.37 -14.86
C LEU A 34 -29.05 -7.47 -15.93
N HIS A 35 -30.18 -8.15 -16.13
CA HIS A 35 -30.37 -9.12 -17.21
C HIS A 35 -30.18 -8.49 -18.59
N SER A 36 -30.77 -7.30 -18.84
CA SER A 36 -30.62 -6.56 -20.10
C SER A 36 -29.15 -6.17 -20.37
N ALA A 37 -28.37 -5.84 -19.33
CA ALA A 37 -26.95 -5.54 -19.46
C ALA A 37 -26.11 -6.76 -19.85
N PHE A 38 -26.40 -7.91 -19.25
CA PHE A 38 -25.77 -9.18 -19.62
C PHE A 38 -26.06 -9.54 -21.08
N GLU A 39 -27.33 -9.47 -21.51
CA GLU A 39 -27.73 -9.78 -22.88
C GLU A 39 -27.05 -8.85 -23.89
N LEU A 40 -27.02 -7.53 -23.63
CA LEU A 40 -26.29 -6.59 -24.47
C LEU A 40 -24.80 -6.94 -24.58
N ALA A 41 -24.16 -7.24 -23.46
CA ALA A 41 -22.74 -7.62 -23.45
C ALA A 41 -22.50 -8.93 -24.21
N ARG A 42 -23.42 -9.92 -24.07
CA ARG A 42 -23.37 -11.19 -24.78
C ARG A 42 -23.47 -11.02 -26.30
N GLU A 43 -24.43 -10.25 -26.76
CA GLU A 43 -24.61 -9.96 -28.17
C GLU A 43 -23.43 -9.17 -28.75
N ALA A 44 -23.01 -8.10 -28.06
CA ALA A 44 -21.91 -7.24 -28.49
C ALA A 44 -20.58 -7.99 -28.64
N HIS A 45 -20.30 -8.94 -27.75
CA HIS A 45 -19.07 -9.73 -27.75
C HIS A 45 -19.19 -11.11 -28.41
N ALA A 46 -20.34 -11.45 -29.02
CA ALA A 46 -20.57 -12.75 -29.66
C ALA A 46 -19.47 -13.17 -30.67
N PRO A 47 -18.94 -12.27 -31.54
CA PRO A 47 -17.88 -12.64 -32.50
C PRO A 47 -16.48 -12.70 -31.88
N GLN A 48 -16.32 -12.30 -30.62
CA GLN A 48 -15.01 -12.09 -30.02
C GLN A 48 -14.57 -13.29 -29.18
N LYS A 49 -13.25 -13.56 -29.23
CA LYS A 49 -12.61 -14.59 -28.38
C LYS A 49 -11.42 -14.01 -27.64
N ARG A 50 -11.18 -14.51 -26.45
CA ARG A 50 -9.98 -14.20 -25.68
C ARG A 50 -8.75 -14.91 -26.25
N LYS A 51 -7.55 -14.54 -25.77
CA LYS A 51 -6.29 -15.15 -26.19
C LYS A 51 -6.18 -16.66 -25.91
N GLY A 52 -6.93 -17.14 -24.90
CA GLY A 52 -7.04 -18.57 -24.58
C GLY A 52 -7.98 -19.34 -25.51
N GLY A 53 -8.73 -18.66 -26.38
CA GLY A 53 -9.70 -19.27 -27.32
C GLY A 53 -11.14 -19.29 -26.81
N GLU A 54 -11.38 -19.01 -25.52
CA GLU A 54 -12.71 -18.94 -24.91
C GLU A 54 -13.53 -17.71 -25.39
N PRO A 55 -14.88 -17.76 -25.38
CA PRO A 55 -15.73 -16.62 -25.69
C PRO A 55 -15.42 -15.41 -24.81
N TYR A 56 -15.38 -14.21 -25.41
CA TYR A 56 -14.98 -12.98 -24.71
C TYR A 56 -15.92 -12.64 -23.55
N ILE A 57 -17.23 -12.95 -23.70
CA ILE A 57 -18.26 -12.66 -22.69
C ILE A 57 -17.95 -13.24 -21.29
N LEU A 58 -17.13 -14.28 -21.20
CA LEU A 58 -16.68 -14.84 -19.91
C LEU A 58 -15.86 -13.85 -19.09
N HIS A 59 -15.25 -12.82 -19.73
CA HIS A 59 -14.56 -11.76 -19.03
C HIS A 59 -15.51 -10.79 -18.34
N PRO A 60 -16.46 -10.13 -19.03
CA PRO A 60 -17.48 -9.33 -18.38
C PRO A 60 -18.24 -10.04 -17.26
N ILE A 61 -18.61 -11.31 -17.46
CA ILE A 61 -19.25 -12.10 -16.40
C ILE A 61 -18.34 -12.24 -15.17
N ALA A 62 -17.07 -12.60 -15.36
CA ALA A 62 -16.13 -12.73 -14.25
C ALA A 62 -15.87 -11.40 -13.54
N VAL A 63 -15.83 -10.28 -14.28
CA VAL A 63 -15.71 -8.93 -13.70
C VAL A 63 -16.94 -8.57 -12.88
N ALA A 64 -18.15 -8.87 -13.38
CA ALA A 64 -19.40 -8.68 -12.67
C ALA A 64 -19.50 -9.58 -11.42
N THR A 65 -19.02 -10.83 -11.49
CA THR A 65 -18.91 -11.72 -10.32
C THR A 65 -18.03 -11.13 -9.24
N ILE A 66 -16.82 -10.65 -9.58
CA ILE A 66 -15.90 -10.03 -8.62
C ILE A 66 -16.54 -8.77 -8.02
N ALA A 67 -17.24 -7.97 -8.83
CA ALA A 67 -17.92 -6.76 -8.37
C ALA A 67 -19.07 -7.10 -7.39
N ALA A 68 -19.85 -8.14 -7.68
CA ALA A 68 -21.01 -8.54 -6.88
C ALA A 68 -20.62 -9.33 -5.62
N ASP A 69 -19.68 -10.28 -5.71
CA ASP A 69 -19.28 -11.18 -4.62
C ASP A 69 -18.12 -10.63 -3.80
N ASP A 70 -16.95 -10.41 -4.43
CA ASP A 70 -15.75 -9.97 -3.70
C ASP A 70 -15.87 -8.54 -3.15
N MET A 71 -16.60 -7.66 -3.86
CA MET A 71 -16.70 -6.24 -3.52
C MET A 71 -18.09 -5.81 -3.03
N HIS A 72 -19.10 -6.65 -3.09
CA HIS A 72 -20.49 -6.33 -2.70
C HIS A 72 -21.01 -5.00 -3.26
N LEU A 73 -20.69 -4.71 -4.53
CA LEU A 73 -21.14 -3.46 -5.16
C LEU A 73 -22.64 -3.50 -5.46
N ASP A 74 -23.25 -2.30 -5.49
CA ASP A 74 -24.63 -2.09 -5.87
C ASP A 74 -24.87 -2.44 -7.36
N VAL A 75 -26.12 -2.45 -7.79
CA VAL A 75 -26.54 -2.87 -9.14
C VAL A 75 -25.87 -2.06 -10.25
N ASN A 76 -25.79 -0.72 -10.18
CA ASN A 76 -25.23 0.11 -11.25
C ASN A 76 -23.74 -0.16 -11.53
N PRO A 77 -22.85 -0.29 -10.54
CA PRO A 77 -21.48 -0.78 -10.76
C PRO A 77 -21.40 -2.19 -11.33
N VAL A 78 -22.31 -3.12 -10.96
CA VAL A 78 -22.33 -4.49 -11.52
C VAL A 78 -22.81 -4.49 -12.98
N ILE A 79 -23.82 -3.67 -13.32
CA ILE A 79 -24.22 -3.39 -14.70
C ILE A 79 -23.03 -2.80 -15.49
N ALA A 80 -22.36 -1.80 -14.93
CA ALA A 80 -21.17 -1.22 -15.56
C ALA A 80 -20.04 -2.23 -15.75
N ALA A 81 -19.90 -3.22 -14.86
CA ALA A 81 -18.93 -4.31 -15.00
C ALA A 81 -19.27 -5.23 -16.18
N PHE A 82 -20.53 -5.51 -16.46
CA PHE A 82 -20.92 -6.22 -17.69
C PHE A 82 -20.62 -5.41 -18.96
N LEU A 83 -20.79 -4.09 -18.90
CA LEU A 83 -20.75 -3.19 -20.07
C LEU A 83 -19.41 -2.51 -20.29
N HIS A 84 -18.39 -2.70 -19.42
CA HIS A 84 -17.17 -1.89 -19.38
C HIS A 84 -16.36 -1.95 -20.68
N ASP A 85 -16.34 -3.07 -21.39
CA ASP A 85 -15.64 -3.25 -22.66
C ASP A 85 -16.56 -3.07 -23.89
N VAL A 86 -17.88 -2.99 -23.70
CA VAL A 86 -18.84 -2.88 -24.82
C VAL A 86 -18.58 -1.63 -25.66
N VAL A 87 -18.39 -0.48 -25.02
CA VAL A 87 -18.14 0.79 -25.72
C VAL A 87 -16.70 0.85 -26.28
N GLU A 88 -15.73 0.17 -25.65
CA GLU A 88 -14.32 0.17 -26.09
C GLU A 88 -14.08 -0.71 -27.32
N ASP A 89 -14.68 -1.90 -27.32
CA ASP A 89 -14.32 -3.01 -28.23
C ASP A 89 -15.41 -3.35 -29.25
N THR A 90 -16.56 -2.63 -29.23
CA THR A 90 -17.69 -2.87 -30.14
C THR A 90 -18.21 -1.55 -30.73
N PRO A 91 -19.15 -1.55 -31.70
CA PRO A 91 -19.72 -0.33 -32.28
C PRO A 91 -20.65 0.47 -31.35
N HIS A 92 -21.06 -0.08 -30.22
CA HIS A 92 -21.96 0.58 -29.28
C HIS A 92 -21.36 1.87 -28.71
N THR A 93 -22.23 2.86 -28.48
CA THR A 93 -21.85 4.19 -28.00
C THR A 93 -22.26 4.40 -26.55
N ILE A 94 -21.61 5.39 -25.90
CA ILE A 94 -21.97 5.75 -24.52
C ILE A 94 -23.40 6.34 -24.44
N ASP A 95 -23.89 6.93 -25.52
CA ASP A 95 -25.24 7.48 -25.58
C ASP A 95 -26.30 6.38 -25.61
N GLU A 96 -26.06 5.27 -26.31
CA GLU A 96 -26.91 4.07 -26.25
C GLU A 96 -26.95 3.46 -24.85
N ILE A 97 -25.80 3.43 -24.15
CA ILE A 97 -25.76 2.98 -22.76
C ILE A 97 -26.59 3.90 -21.87
N ARG A 98 -26.52 5.23 -22.10
CA ARG A 98 -27.29 6.22 -21.34
C ARG A 98 -28.79 6.05 -21.55
N GLU A 99 -29.23 5.84 -22.78
CA GLU A 99 -30.64 5.67 -23.11
C GLU A 99 -31.22 4.39 -22.48
N ARG A 100 -30.45 3.31 -22.42
CA ARG A 100 -30.92 2.01 -21.94
C ARG A 100 -30.78 1.83 -20.43
N PHE A 101 -29.70 2.34 -19.82
CA PHE A 101 -29.31 2.06 -18.43
C PHE A 101 -29.22 3.31 -17.55
N GLY A 102 -29.42 4.50 -18.10
CA GLY A 102 -29.41 5.77 -17.41
C GLY A 102 -28.03 6.43 -17.29
N ASP A 103 -28.04 7.68 -16.83
CA ASP A 103 -26.85 8.54 -16.74
C ASP A 103 -25.78 7.97 -15.80
N ASP A 104 -26.19 7.33 -14.72
CA ASP A 104 -25.29 6.79 -13.71
C ASP A 104 -24.41 5.65 -14.29
N VAL A 105 -25.03 4.67 -14.94
CA VAL A 105 -24.31 3.57 -15.62
C VAL A 105 -23.44 4.10 -16.75
N ALA A 106 -23.97 5.02 -17.57
CA ALA A 106 -23.22 5.64 -18.67
C ALA A 106 -21.99 6.39 -18.17
N PHE A 107 -22.10 7.09 -17.04
CA PHE A 107 -20.96 7.74 -16.39
C PHE A 107 -19.89 6.72 -15.94
N LEU A 108 -20.31 5.65 -15.24
CA LEU A 108 -19.41 4.61 -14.78
C LEU A 108 -18.65 3.94 -15.94
N VAL A 109 -19.38 3.53 -16.99
CA VAL A 109 -18.79 2.93 -18.21
C VAL A 109 -17.88 3.91 -18.92
N GLY A 110 -18.31 5.18 -19.09
CA GLY A 110 -17.54 6.21 -19.78
C GLY A 110 -16.19 6.54 -19.14
N VAL A 111 -16.09 6.43 -17.79
CA VAL A 111 -14.84 6.64 -17.08
C VAL A 111 -13.85 5.49 -17.28
N VAL A 112 -14.34 4.25 -17.33
CA VAL A 112 -13.48 3.06 -17.49
C VAL A 112 -13.10 2.80 -18.95
N THR A 113 -13.88 3.34 -19.90
CA THR A 113 -13.61 3.24 -21.35
C THR A 113 -12.36 4.03 -21.72
N LYS A 114 -11.40 3.38 -22.33
CA LYS A 114 -10.15 4.02 -22.78
C LYS A 114 -10.40 4.83 -24.04
N LYS A 115 -10.16 6.13 -23.95
CA LYS A 115 -10.30 7.01 -25.13
C LYS A 115 -9.15 6.75 -26.10
N LYS A 116 -9.50 6.38 -27.33
CA LYS A 116 -8.55 6.35 -28.45
C LYS A 116 -8.24 7.81 -28.83
N LYS A 117 -7.01 8.26 -28.53
CA LYS A 117 -6.51 9.58 -28.94
C LYS A 117 -5.47 9.39 -30.05
N GLU A 118 -5.39 10.35 -30.97
CA GLU A 118 -4.33 10.38 -31.97
C GLU A 118 -2.95 10.64 -31.34
N HIS A 119 -2.93 11.42 -30.23
CA HIS A 119 -1.71 11.75 -29.48
C HIS A 119 -1.96 11.63 -27.98
N TYR A 120 -0.98 11.08 -27.25
CA TYR A 120 -0.96 10.93 -25.79
C TYR A 120 0.11 11.84 -25.20
N ASP A 121 -0.23 12.57 -24.12
CA ASP A 121 0.70 13.50 -23.46
C ASP A 121 1.92 12.78 -22.84
N ALA A 122 1.71 11.58 -22.30
CA ALA A 122 2.79 10.80 -21.71
C ALA A 122 2.78 9.35 -22.21
N SER A 123 1.69 8.62 -21.98
CA SER A 123 1.41 7.29 -22.52
C SER A 123 -0.08 7.00 -22.37
N LEU A 124 -0.59 6.07 -23.19
CA LEU A 124 -1.99 5.63 -23.10
C LEU A 124 -2.40 5.26 -21.66
N GLN A 125 -1.55 4.52 -20.96
CA GLN A 125 -1.82 4.05 -19.60
C GLN A 125 -1.86 5.21 -18.60
N VAL A 126 -0.93 6.14 -18.71
CA VAL A 126 -0.83 7.32 -17.86
C VAL A 126 -2.05 8.22 -18.05
N ASP A 127 -2.46 8.46 -19.29
CA ASP A 127 -3.62 9.31 -19.59
C ASP A 127 -4.94 8.67 -19.16
N ASN A 128 -5.08 7.36 -19.33
CA ASN A 128 -6.25 6.62 -18.85
C ASN A 128 -6.32 6.62 -17.31
N PHE A 129 -5.19 6.42 -16.64
CA PHE A 129 -5.12 6.49 -15.19
C PHE A 129 -5.44 7.90 -14.68
N ARG A 130 -4.95 8.93 -15.36
CA ARG A 130 -5.29 10.33 -15.06
C ARG A 130 -6.80 10.60 -15.24
N GLN A 131 -7.41 10.12 -16.32
CA GLN A 131 -8.86 10.26 -16.55
C GLN A 131 -9.65 9.59 -15.43
N MET A 132 -9.29 8.37 -15.07
CA MET A 132 -9.90 7.64 -13.98
C MET A 132 -9.78 8.38 -12.63
N LEU A 133 -8.59 8.89 -12.32
CA LEU A 133 -8.39 9.68 -11.09
C LEU A 133 -9.14 11.01 -11.12
N ALA A 134 -9.22 11.67 -12.27
CA ALA A 134 -9.96 12.93 -12.42
C ALA A 134 -11.47 12.75 -12.16
N SER A 135 -12.04 11.58 -12.48
CA SER A 135 -13.45 11.28 -12.21
C SER A 135 -13.78 11.26 -10.71
N MET A 136 -12.79 10.99 -9.83
CA MET A 136 -12.97 11.04 -8.37
C MET A 136 -13.40 12.43 -7.85
N GLN A 137 -13.18 13.50 -8.61
CA GLN A 137 -13.66 14.83 -8.22
C GLN A 137 -15.20 14.84 -8.13
N TYR A 138 -15.84 13.97 -8.89
CA TYR A 138 -17.29 13.85 -8.99
C TYR A 138 -17.81 12.64 -8.22
N ASP A 139 -17.22 11.46 -8.48
CA ASP A 139 -17.67 10.19 -7.91
C ASP A 139 -16.49 9.21 -7.70
N VAL A 140 -16.52 8.46 -6.61
CA VAL A 140 -15.50 7.42 -6.29
C VAL A 140 -15.82 6.07 -6.96
N ARG A 141 -17.09 5.81 -7.28
CA ARG A 141 -17.56 4.51 -7.81
C ARG A 141 -16.88 4.05 -9.10
N PRO A 142 -16.49 4.92 -10.07
CA PRO A 142 -15.72 4.47 -11.22
C PRO A 142 -14.39 3.79 -10.85
N LEU A 143 -13.77 4.18 -9.72
CA LEU A 143 -12.57 3.50 -9.24
C LEU A 143 -12.84 2.08 -8.75
N LEU A 144 -14.09 1.76 -8.42
CA LEU A 144 -14.50 0.45 -7.93
C LEU A 144 -14.79 -0.53 -9.08
N VAL A 145 -15.05 -0.06 -10.29
CA VAL A 145 -15.28 -0.89 -11.49
C VAL A 145 -13.96 -1.40 -12.10
N ASN A 146 -12.87 -0.65 -11.96
CA ASN A 146 -11.57 -1.01 -12.54
C ASN A 146 -10.84 -2.17 -11.84
N PRO A 147 -10.78 -2.26 -10.48
CA PRO A 147 -10.08 -3.34 -9.78
C PRO A 147 -10.58 -4.74 -10.15
N PRO A 148 -11.88 -5.03 -10.26
CA PRO A 148 -12.41 -6.31 -10.75
C PRO A 148 -11.87 -6.70 -12.13
N ALA A 149 -11.92 -5.79 -13.09
CA ALA A 149 -11.43 -6.02 -14.44
C ALA A 149 -9.92 -6.29 -14.45
N ARG A 150 -9.15 -5.51 -13.68
CA ARG A 150 -7.71 -5.72 -13.53
C ARG A 150 -7.40 -7.05 -12.85
N LEU A 151 -8.13 -7.43 -11.81
CA LEU A 151 -7.94 -8.67 -11.09
C LEU A 151 -8.20 -9.88 -11.99
N HIS A 152 -9.32 -9.88 -12.74
CA HIS A 152 -9.59 -10.95 -13.69
C HIS A 152 -8.52 -11.03 -14.79
N ASN A 153 -8.05 -9.90 -15.31
CA ASN A 153 -6.94 -9.88 -16.28
C ASN A 153 -5.64 -10.44 -15.69
N MET A 154 -5.36 -10.22 -14.42
CA MET A 154 -4.19 -10.81 -13.74
C MET A 154 -4.35 -12.31 -13.50
N ARG A 155 -5.55 -12.78 -13.14
CA ARG A 155 -5.87 -14.22 -12.97
C ARG A 155 -5.70 -15.00 -14.29
N THR A 156 -5.99 -14.36 -15.43
CA THR A 156 -5.92 -14.98 -16.78
C THR A 156 -4.66 -14.60 -17.57
N LEU A 157 -3.67 -13.97 -16.93
CA LEU A 157 -2.50 -13.38 -17.60
C LEU A 157 -1.56 -14.43 -18.23
N ALA A 158 -1.64 -15.70 -17.80
CA ALA A 158 -0.81 -16.81 -18.32
C ALA A 158 -0.96 -17.01 -19.84
N ALA A 159 -2.14 -16.72 -20.40
CA ALA A 159 -2.41 -16.85 -21.85
C ALA A 159 -1.71 -15.76 -22.70
N MET A 160 -1.10 -14.77 -22.08
CA MET A 160 -0.44 -13.67 -22.78
C MET A 160 1.04 -13.94 -23.01
N ARG A 161 1.65 -13.28 -24.01
CA ARG A 161 3.11 -13.32 -24.23
C ARG A 161 3.86 -12.71 -23.05
N ALA A 162 5.07 -13.21 -22.78
CA ALA A 162 5.91 -12.80 -21.64
C ALA A 162 6.18 -11.29 -21.56
N ASP A 163 6.37 -10.61 -22.72
CA ASP A 163 6.56 -9.16 -22.77
C ASP A 163 5.32 -8.39 -22.27
N LYS A 164 4.11 -8.87 -22.63
CA LYS A 164 2.84 -8.32 -22.15
C LYS A 164 2.57 -8.67 -20.70
N GLN A 165 2.89 -9.90 -20.29
CA GLN A 165 2.78 -10.31 -18.87
C GLN A 165 3.59 -9.36 -17.98
N MET A 166 4.86 -9.11 -18.30
CA MET A 166 5.73 -8.21 -17.55
C MET A 166 5.18 -6.78 -17.50
N LYS A 167 4.66 -6.29 -18.64
CA LYS A 167 4.08 -4.93 -18.72
C LYS A 167 2.83 -4.81 -17.84
N ILE A 168 1.86 -5.72 -18.00
CA ILE A 168 0.58 -5.68 -17.28
C ILE A 168 0.81 -5.89 -15.77
N ALA A 169 1.70 -6.81 -15.39
CA ALA A 169 2.08 -7.04 -14.00
C ALA A 169 2.76 -5.79 -13.39
N GLY A 170 3.65 -5.13 -14.15
CA GLY A 170 4.29 -3.89 -13.71
C GLY A 170 3.31 -2.74 -13.50
N GLU A 171 2.35 -2.56 -14.42
CA GLU A 171 1.26 -1.57 -14.27
C GLU A 171 0.40 -1.88 -13.05
N THR A 172 0.12 -3.17 -12.81
CA THR A 172 -0.70 -3.62 -11.67
C THR A 172 -0.02 -3.29 -10.35
N ASP A 173 1.27 -3.59 -10.21
CA ASP A 173 2.04 -3.29 -9.01
C ASP A 173 2.21 -1.80 -8.77
N TYR A 174 2.32 -1.01 -9.84
CA TYR A 174 2.59 0.41 -9.74
C TYR A 174 1.35 1.28 -9.53
N PHE A 175 0.20 0.90 -10.11
CA PHE A 175 -1.02 1.70 -10.07
C PHE A 175 -2.17 1.04 -9.32
N TYR A 176 -2.53 -0.19 -9.68
CA TYR A 176 -3.79 -0.79 -9.24
C TYR A 176 -3.73 -1.38 -7.84
N ALA A 177 -2.64 -2.04 -7.46
CA ALA A 177 -2.49 -2.58 -6.11
C ALA A 177 -2.38 -1.45 -5.06
N PRO A 178 -1.64 -0.34 -5.28
CA PRO A 178 -1.67 0.82 -4.41
C PRO A 178 -3.03 1.51 -4.34
N LEU A 179 -3.75 1.60 -5.48
CA LEU A 179 -5.11 2.13 -5.50
C LEU A 179 -6.05 1.28 -4.65
N ALA A 180 -6.06 -0.05 -4.85
CA ALA A 180 -6.86 -0.97 -4.05
C ALA A 180 -6.52 -0.87 -2.55
N ASN A 181 -5.23 -0.72 -2.19
CA ASN A 181 -4.81 -0.46 -0.81
C ASN A 181 -5.41 0.83 -0.24
N ARG A 182 -5.44 1.89 -1.04
CA ARG A 182 -6.02 3.18 -0.62
C ARG A 182 -7.53 3.14 -0.47
N LEU A 183 -8.21 2.39 -1.32
CA LEU A 183 -9.64 2.15 -1.22
C LEU A 183 -10.01 1.19 -0.07
N GLY A 184 -9.02 0.65 0.64
CA GLY A 184 -9.25 -0.31 1.73
C GLY A 184 -9.60 -1.72 1.25
N LEU A 185 -9.56 -1.99 -0.05
CA LEU A 185 -9.85 -3.28 -0.68
C LEU A 185 -8.69 -4.26 -0.44
N TYR A 186 -8.50 -4.67 0.83
CA TYR A 186 -7.30 -5.41 1.24
C TYR A 186 -7.14 -6.75 0.53
N HIS A 187 -8.25 -7.47 0.33
CA HIS A 187 -8.23 -8.75 -0.38
C HIS A 187 -7.77 -8.58 -1.84
N ILE A 188 -8.43 -7.69 -2.59
CA ILE A 188 -8.08 -7.34 -3.98
C ILE A 188 -6.62 -6.89 -4.09
N LYS A 189 -6.20 -5.99 -3.20
CA LYS A 189 -4.83 -5.50 -3.14
C LYS A 189 -3.82 -6.62 -2.96
N THR A 190 -4.07 -7.52 -2.00
CA THR A 190 -3.15 -8.61 -1.67
C THR A 190 -3.00 -9.59 -2.84
N GLU A 191 -4.11 -9.93 -3.49
CA GLU A 191 -4.08 -10.79 -4.67
C GLU A 191 -3.39 -10.13 -5.87
N LEU A 192 -3.67 -8.84 -6.15
CA LEU A 192 -2.99 -8.09 -7.20
C LEU A 192 -1.47 -8.01 -6.99
N GLU A 193 -1.02 -7.72 -5.75
CA GLU A 193 0.40 -7.71 -5.40
C GLU A 193 1.04 -9.09 -5.62
N ASN A 194 0.38 -10.15 -5.18
CA ASN A 194 0.90 -11.52 -5.26
C ASN A 194 0.97 -12.02 -6.71
N LEU A 195 -0.09 -11.81 -7.50
CA LEU A 195 -0.10 -12.13 -8.93
C LEU A 195 0.94 -11.30 -9.70
N SER A 196 1.07 -10.01 -9.38
CA SER A 196 2.10 -9.17 -10.00
C SER A 196 3.52 -9.67 -9.67
N PHE A 197 3.78 -10.04 -8.44
CA PHE A 197 5.05 -10.60 -8.00
C PHE A 197 5.38 -11.90 -8.73
N ARG A 198 4.40 -12.80 -8.90
CA ARG A 198 4.53 -14.05 -9.63
C ARG A 198 5.05 -13.85 -11.07
N TYR A 199 4.53 -12.85 -11.79
CA TYR A 199 4.95 -12.60 -13.18
C TYR A 199 6.22 -11.75 -13.29
N ARG A 200 6.51 -10.89 -12.32
CA ARG A 200 7.68 -10.01 -12.35
C ARG A 200 8.95 -10.64 -11.79
N CYS A 201 8.80 -11.49 -10.78
CA CYS A 201 9.89 -12.16 -10.08
C CYS A 201 9.55 -13.64 -9.89
N PRO A 202 9.40 -14.43 -10.97
CA PRO A 202 8.89 -15.80 -10.89
C PRO A 202 9.78 -16.71 -10.04
N HIS A 203 11.10 -16.59 -10.11
CA HIS A 203 12.02 -17.43 -9.33
C HIS A 203 11.87 -17.19 -7.82
N GLU A 204 11.83 -15.93 -7.41
CA GLU A 204 11.65 -15.55 -6.00
C GLU A 204 10.25 -15.94 -5.52
N TYR A 205 9.24 -15.78 -6.36
CA TYR A 205 7.88 -16.23 -6.05
C TYR A 205 7.82 -17.73 -5.81
N ASP A 206 8.33 -18.53 -6.74
CA ASP A 206 8.29 -19.99 -6.67
C ASP A 206 9.11 -20.52 -5.47
N GLU A 207 10.27 -19.91 -5.19
CA GLU A 207 11.08 -20.27 -4.03
C GLU A 207 10.34 -19.98 -2.72
N ILE A 208 9.81 -18.77 -2.55
CA ILE A 208 9.08 -18.38 -1.33
C ILE A 208 7.81 -19.21 -1.18
N LYS A 209 7.07 -19.44 -2.26
CA LYS A 209 5.86 -20.28 -2.23
C LYS A 209 6.19 -21.70 -1.75
N ARG A 210 7.22 -22.32 -2.32
CA ARG A 210 7.69 -23.64 -1.89
C ARG A 210 8.09 -23.67 -0.42
N LEU A 211 8.82 -22.65 0.06
CA LEU A 211 9.22 -22.55 1.46
C LEU A 211 8.02 -22.35 2.39
N THR A 212 7.04 -21.54 1.95
CA THR A 212 5.80 -21.31 2.70
C THR A 212 4.98 -22.59 2.80
N ASP A 213 4.80 -23.33 1.70
CA ASP A 213 4.04 -24.58 1.67
C ASP A 213 4.69 -25.65 2.56
N GLN A 214 6.03 -25.71 2.58
CA GLN A 214 6.77 -26.59 3.47
C GLN A 214 6.65 -26.21 4.95
N ASP A 215 6.70 -24.91 5.27
CA ASP A 215 6.53 -24.41 6.64
C ASP A 215 5.09 -24.65 7.12
N GLU A 216 4.10 -24.41 6.26
CA GLU A 216 2.70 -24.68 6.53
C GLU A 216 2.47 -26.15 6.88
N ALA A 217 2.91 -27.06 6.03
CA ALA A 217 2.80 -28.51 6.26
C ALA A 217 3.53 -28.95 7.56
N ALA A 218 4.71 -28.39 7.82
CA ALA A 218 5.50 -28.74 9.01
C ALA A 218 4.92 -28.19 10.32
N GLN A 219 4.13 -27.14 10.26
CA GLN A 219 3.58 -26.49 11.45
C GLN A 219 2.07 -26.68 11.63
N ALA A 220 1.38 -27.26 10.64
CA ALA A 220 -0.07 -27.40 10.62
C ALA A 220 -0.65 -27.96 11.93
N GLU A 221 -0.10 -29.07 12.43
CA GLU A 221 -0.56 -29.70 13.68
C GLU A 221 -0.38 -28.80 14.90
N ARG A 222 0.78 -28.11 15.01
CA ARG A 222 1.07 -27.22 16.15
C ARG A 222 0.18 -25.98 16.14
N LEU A 223 -0.04 -25.42 14.98
CA LEU A 223 -0.88 -24.23 14.80
C LEU A 223 -2.36 -24.57 14.97
N SER A 224 -2.81 -25.73 14.48
CA SER A 224 -4.17 -26.21 14.74
C SER A 224 -4.40 -26.41 16.24
N ARG A 225 -3.46 -27.03 16.96
CA ARG A 225 -3.55 -27.19 18.42
C ARG A 225 -3.63 -25.85 19.14
N PHE A 226 -2.81 -24.87 18.76
CA PHE A 226 -2.85 -23.53 19.35
C PHE A 226 -4.17 -22.81 19.05
N ARG A 227 -4.69 -22.92 17.82
CA ARG A 227 -6.02 -22.43 17.43
C ARG A 227 -7.11 -23.04 18.32
N ASP A 228 -7.08 -24.37 18.49
CA ASP A 228 -8.08 -25.10 19.26
C ASP A 228 -8.02 -24.74 20.75
N GLN A 229 -6.81 -24.55 21.32
CA GLN A 229 -6.61 -24.04 22.68
C GLN A 229 -7.23 -22.63 22.87
N ILE A 230 -7.05 -21.74 21.90
CA ILE A 230 -7.66 -20.39 21.94
C ILE A 230 -9.18 -20.52 21.89
N HIS A 231 -9.72 -21.27 20.95
CA HIS A 231 -11.16 -21.49 20.79
C HIS A 231 -11.78 -22.06 22.07
N ASP A 232 -11.20 -23.12 22.63
CA ASP A 232 -11.69 -23.75 23.84
C ASP A 232 -11.62 -22.82 25.07
N THR A 233 -10.56 -22.00 25.15
CA THR A 233 -10.40 -21.00 26.22
C THR A 233 -11.52 -19.96 26.17
N LEU A 234 -11.86 -19.46 24.98
CA LEU A 234 -12.91 -18.48 24.78
C LEU A 234 -14.31 -19.10 24.99
N ALA A 235 -14.52 -20.32 24.49
CA ALA A 235 -15.78 -21.05 24.69
C ALA A 235 -16.07 -21.33 26.16
N LYS A 236 -15.06 -21.71 26.96
CA LYS A 236 -15.20 -21.87 28.45
C LYS A 236 -15.54 -20.56 29.16
N ALA A 237 -15.12 -19.42 28.60
CA ALA A 237 -15.50 -18.10 29.10
C ALA A 237 -16.87 -17.61 28.60
N GLY A 238 -17.61 -18.44 27.86
CA GLY A 238 -18.91 -18.08 27.28
C GLY A 238 -18.81 -17.08 26.15
N ILE A 239 -17.72 -17.08 25.40
CA ILE A 239 -17.48 -16.20 24.25
C ILE A 239 -17.46 -17.04 22.98
N GLU A 240 -18.45 -16.85 22.12
CA GLU A 240 -18.51 -17.49 20.81
C GLU A 240 -17.61 -16.73 19.82
N THR A 241 -16.73 -17.45 19.13
CA THR A 241 -15.78 -16.89 18.18
C THR A 241 -15.45 -17.88 17.08
N GLU A 242 -15.17 -17.36 15.89
CA GLU A 242 -14.52 -18.12 14.82
C GLU A 242 -13.01 -17.91 14.94
N VAL A 243 -12.25 -19.01 14.99
CA VAL A 243 -10.79 -18.94 15.11
C VAL A 243 -10.15 -19.67 13.92
N SER A 244 -9.34 -18.95 13.15
CA SER A 244 -8.61 -19.48 11.99
C SER A 244 -7.12 -19.21 12.08
N VAL A 245 -6.33 -19.94 11.29
CA VAL A 245 -4.91 -19.67 11.08
C VAL A 245 -4.72 -19.19 9.65
N GLU A 246 -4.18 -17.99 9.52
CA GLU A 246 -3.97 -17.32 8.24
C GLU A 246 -2.48 -17.25 7.89
N TYR A 247 -2.12 -17.72 6.71
CA TYR A 247 -0.76 -17.62 6.18
C TYR A 247 -0.61 -16.36 5.33
N ARG A 248 0.57 -15.75 5.42
CA ARG A 248 0.85 -14.57 4.60
C ARG A 248 1.26 -14.97 3.19
N GLU A 249 0.76 -14.22 2.22
CA GLU A 249 1.08 -14.42 0.82
C GLU A 249 2.58 -14.25 0.51
N PRO A 250 3.12 -14.97 -0.50
CA PRO A 250 4.53 -14.91 -0.88
C PRO A 250 5.08 -13.50 -1.07
N TYR A 251 4.34 -12.59 -1.71
CA TYR A 251 4.76 -11.20 -1.84
C TYR A 251 4.92 -10.48 -0.49
N SER A 252 4.00 -10.72 0.44
CA SER A 252 4.07 -10.14 1.78
C SER A 252 5.28 -10.62 2.56
N ILE A 253 5.63 -11.91 2.41
CA ILE A 253 6.83 -12.53 3.00
C ILE A 253 8.08 -11.92 2.37
N TRP A 254 8.17 -11.90 1.04
CA TRP A 254 9.27 -11.31 0.29
C TRP A 254 9.55 -9.86 0.71
N ARG A 255 8.50 -9.04 0.80
CA ARG A 255 8.59 -7.63 1.22
C ARG A 255 9.12 -7.49 2.65
N LYS A 256 8.71 -8.37 3.58
CA LYS A 256 9.21 -8.39 4.95
C LYS A 256 10.68 -8.80 5.01
N MET A 257 11.09 -9.83 4.27
CA MET A 257 12.48 -10.27 4.18
C MET A 257 13.39 -9.11 3.75
N HIS A 258 13.00 -8.39 2.70
CA HIS A 258 13.76 -7.23 2.21
C HIS A 258 13.75 -6.03 3.17
N LYS A 259 12.62 -5.79 3.86
CA LYS A 259 12.49 -4.69 4.81
C LYS A 259 13.38 -4.86 6.05
N TYR A 260 13.50 -6.08 6.54
CA TYR A 260 14.24 -6.38 7.77
C TYR A 260 15.64 -6.94 7.51
N GLY A 261 15.97 -7.29 6.27
CA GLY A 261 17.23 -7.95 5.92
C GLY A 261 17.31 -9.40 6.42
N ASP A 262 16.17 -10.00 6.71
CA ASP A 262 16.05 -11.37 7.23
C ASP A 262 15.94 -12.37 6.06
N ASP A 263 16.42 -13.59 6.26
CA ASP A 263 16.06 -14.71 5.42
C ASP A 263 14.71 -15.34 5.87
N PHE A 264 14.17 -16.26 5.06
CA PHE A 264 12.88 -16.90 5.34
C PHE A 264 12.84 -17.58 6.72
N ASN A 265 13.92 -18.24 7.15
CA ASN A 265 13.96 -19.00 8.41
C ASN A 265 13.98 -18.09 9.64
N HIS A 266 14.59 -16.92 9.54
CA HIS A 266 14.67 -15.92 10.60
C HIS A 266 13.46 -15.00 10.64
N LEU A 267 12.65 -14.96 9.56
CA LEU A 267 11.45 -14.13 9.49
C LEU A 267 10.41 -14.58 10.51
N LYS A 268 10.02 -13.66 11.38
CA LYS A 268 8.97 -13.87 12.39
C LYS A 268 7.59 -13.59 11.81
N TYR A 269 6.58 -14.28 12.35
CA TYR A 269 5.17 -14.01 12.02
C TYR A 269 4.85 -14.19 10.53
N ARG A 270 5.18 -15.36 9.96
CA ARG A 270 4.78 -15.76 8.59
C ARG A 270 3.30 -16.09 8.50
N HIS A 271 2.67 -16.39 9.62
CA HIS A 271 1.25 -16.65 9.82
C HIS A 271 0.75 -15.86 11.04
N PHE A 272 -0.55 -15.82 11.21
CA PHE A 272 -1.20 -15.27 12.40
C PHE A 272 -2.49 -16.06 12.69
N THR A 273 -2.96 -16.03 13.92
CA THR A 273 -4.28 -16.56 14.27
C THR A 273 -5.28 -15.42 14.24
N GLU A 274 -6.38 -15.56 13.52
CA GLU A 274 -7.47 -14.60 13.48
C GLU A 274 -8.62 -15.10 14.36
N ILE A 275 -9.14 -14.21 15.19
CA ILE A 275 -10.31 -14.40 16.05
C ILE A 275 -11.36 -13.42 15.57
N VAL A 276 -12.47 -13.95 15.06
CA VAL A 276 -13.63 -13.15 14.63
C VAL A 276 -14.75 -13.34 15.64
N TYR A 277 -15.31 -12.23 16.13
CA TYR A 277 -16.39 -12.24 17.12
C TYR A 277 -17.56 -11.36 16.66
N ASP A 278 -18.75 -11.72 17.13
CA ASP A 278 -19.93 -10.89 17.05
C ASP A 278 -20.08 -10.05 18.33
N THR A 279 -20.48 -8.79 18.15
CA THR A 279 -20.62 -7.86 19.28
C THR A 279 -22.01 -8.01 19.89
N PRO A 280 -22.11 -8.40 21.17
CA PRO A 280 -23.41 -8.48 21.86
C PRO A 280 -24.11 -7.11 21.94
N GLU A 281 -25.43 -7.15 21.96
CA GLU A 281 -26.24 -5.94 22.10
C GLU A 281 -25.87 -5.18 23.38
N GLY A 282 -25.70 -3.86 23.27
CA GLY A 282 -25.33 -3.00 24.42
C GLY A 282 -23.83 -2.98 24.75
N MET A 283 -22.97 -3.72 24.04
CA MET A 283 -21.53 -3.71 24.24
C MET A 283 -20.83 -3.06 23.02
N SER A 284 -19.78 -2.28 23.25
CA SER A 284 -18.96 -1.78 22.14
C SER A 284 -18.00 -2.86 21.63
N GLU A 285 -17.67 -2.83 20.32
CA GLU A 285 -16.67 -3.74 19.74
C GLU A 285 -15.35 -3.70 20.48
N LYS A 286 -14.90 -2.51 20.87
CA LYS A 286 -13.68 -2.33 21.67
C LYS A 286 -13.77 -3.05 23.01
N ALA A 287 -14.89 -2.92 23.71
CA ALA A 287 -15.10 -3.57 25.00
C ALA A 287 -15.05 -5.10 24.85
N MET A 288 -15.66 -5.64 23.79
CA MET A 288 -15.60 -7.07 23.49
C MET A 288 -14.20 -7.54 23.14
N ALA A 289 -13.46 -6.80 22.30
CA ALA A 289 -12.06 -7.11 21.98
C ALA A 289 -11.17 -7.14 23.24
N LEU A 290 -11.35 -6.18 24.16
CA LEU A 290 -10.61 -6.14 25.42
C LEU A 290 -11.02 -7.27 26.38
N LYS A 291 -12.29 -7.69 26.39
CA LYS A 291 -12.74 -8.87 27.15
C LYS A 291 -12.06 -10.14 26.63
N ILE A 292 -12.04 -10.34 25.30
CA ILE A 292 -11.34 -11.47 24.66
C ILE A 292 -9.84 -11.43 25.02
N TYR A 293 -9.21 -10.27 24.88
CA TYR A 293 -7.81 -10.07 25.25
C TYR A 293 -7.53 -10.44 26.71
N SER A 294 -8.36 -10.01 27.66
CA SER A 294 -8.22 -10.35 29.09
C SER A 294 -8.27 -11.86 29.31
N VAL A 295 -9.29 -12.54 28.75
CA VAL A 295 -9.43 -14.00 28.87
C VAL A 295 -8.20 -14.74 28.30
N LEU A 296 -7.69 -14.26 27.17
CA LEU A 296 -6.50 -14.86 26.55
C LEU A 296 -5.24 -14.67 27.40
N THR A 297 -5.04 -13.49 27.99
CA THR A 297 -3.84 -13.19 28.79
C THR A 297 -3.86 -13.82 30.17
N ASP A 298 -5.04 -14.20 30.68
CA ASP A 298 -5.16 -15.04 31.87
C ASP A 298 -4.68 -16.49 31.63
N ASN A 299 -4.71 -16.96 30.39
CA ASN A 299 -4.36 -18.34 30.03
C ASN A 299 -3.05 -18.46 29.22
N PHE A 300 -2.67 -17.45 28.46
CA PHE A 300 -1.47 -17.42 27.63
C PHE A 300 -0.58 -16.24 28.02
N LYS A 301 0.73 -16.48 28.07
CA LYS A 301 1.68 -15.41 28.38
C LYS A 301 1.78 -14.43 27.23
N GLU A 302 1.57 -13.14 27.51
CA GLU A 302 1.75 -12.08 26.55
C GLU A 302 3.22 -11.67 26.41
N LYS A 303 3.60 -11.31 25.18
CA LYS A 303 4.93 -10.74 24.90
C LYS A 303 4.94 -9.26 25.33
N PRO A 304 5.89 -8.81 26.18
CA PRO A 304 6.01 -7.40 26.52
C PRO A 304 6.13 -6.50 25.29
N GLY A 305 5.27 -5.47 25.19
CA GLY A 305 5.20 -4.59 24.03
C GLY A 305 4.68 -5.27 22.75
N GLY A 306 3.97 -6.40 22.90
CA GLY A 306 3.41 -7.18 21.80
C GLY A 306 2.04 -6.71 21.29
N ILE A 307 1.45 -5.70 21.90
CA ILE A 307 0.13 -5.16 21.56
C ILE A 307 0.24 -4.12 20.44
N SER A 308 -0.75 -4.14 19.53
CA SER A 308 -0.99 -3.07 18.56
C SER A 308 -2.51 -2.86 18.44
N ASN A 309 -2.98 -1.73 18.96
CA ASN A 309 -4.40 -1.40 18.95
C ASN A 309 -4.76 -0.56 17.72
N TYR A 310 -5.29 -1.21 16.68
CA TYR A 310 -5.81 -0.55 15.49
C TYR A 310 -7.32 -0.26 15.57
N ILE A 311 -7.98 -0.57 16.70
CA ILE A 311 -9.38 -0.16 16.93
C ILE A 311 -9.43 1.33 17.25
N ASP A 312 -8.58 1.80 18.19
CA ASP A 312 -8.50 3.21 18.56
C ASP A 312 -7.74 4.07 17.55
N THR A 313 -6.78 3.48 16.87
CA THR A 313 -5.96 4.15 15.85
C THR A 313 -5.99 3.35 14.55
N PRO A 314 -7.11 3.37 13.79
CA PRO A 314 -7.21 2.66 12.52
C PRO A 314 -6.08 3.01 11.56
N LYS A 315 -5.77 2.09 10.66
CA LYS A 315 -4.93 2.44 9.51
C LYS A 315 -5.73 3.34 8.58
N GLU A 316 -5.05 4.11 7.74
CA GLU A 316 -5.72 5.03 6.80
C GLU A 316 -6.65 4.37 5.79
N ASN A 317 -6.42 3.11 5.48
CA ASN A 317 -7.28 2.30 4.63
C ASN A 317 -8.48 1.71 5.40
N GLY A 318 -8.82 2.24 6.57
CA GLY A 318 -9.94 1.78 7.38
C GLY A 318 -9.70 0.47 8.15
N TYR A 319 -8.51 -0.15 8.04
CA TYR A 319 -8.21 -1.39 8.75
C TYR A 319 -8.25 -1.21 10.26
N GLN A 320 -9.10 -2.00 10.93
CA GLN A 320 -9.25 -2.08 12.38
C GLN A 320 -9.02 -3.53 12.85
N SER A 321 -8.32 -3.71 13.95
CA SER A 321 -8.13 -4.99 14.66
C SER A 321 -7.35 -4.74 15.95
N PHE A 322 -7.45 -5.61 16.92
CA PHE A 322 -6.60 -5.61 18.10
C PHE A 322 -5.59 -6.75 17.97
N HIS A 323 -4.30 -6.42 17.87
CA HIS A 323 -3.24 -7.43 17.75
C HIS A 323 -2.55 -7.65 19.08
N VAL A 324 -2.32 -8.91 19.42
CA VAL A 324 -1.54 -9.33 20.58
C VAL A 324 -0.56 -10.44 20.17
N LYS A 325 0.53 -10.57 20.89
CA LYS A 325 1.50 -11.67 20.70
C LYS A 325 1.50 -12.56 21.93
N LEU A 326 1.04 -13.80 21.73
CA LEU A 326 0.92 -14.80 22.79
C LEU A 326 1.96 -15.90 22.63
N LEU A 327 2.41 -16.46 23.76
CA LEU A 327 3.33 -17.59 23.78
C LEU A 327 2.54 -18.89 23.63
N ALA A 328 2.77 -19.60 22.52
CA ALA A 328 2.20 -20.93 22.32
C ALA A 328 2.94 -22.01 23.12
N ASP A 329 2.32 -23.16 23.34
CA ASP A 329 2.84 -24.33 24.09
C ASP A 329 4.16 -24.88 23.53
N PHE A 330 4.42 -24.66 22.23
CA PHE A 330 5.67 -25.02 21.57
C PHE A 330 6.79 -23.96 21.68
N GLY A 331 6.66 -23.00 22.60
CA GLY A 331 7.70 -22.03 22.96
C GLY A 331 7.96 -20.91 21.96
N ARG A 332 7.01 -20.63 21.06
CA ARG A 332 7.10 -19.54 20.07
C ARG A 332 6.01 -18.51 20.25
N TRP A 333 6.37 -17.23 20.06
CA TRP A 333 5.43 -16.12 20.03
C TRP A 333 4.59 -16.18 18.76
N GLN A 334 3.27 -16.23 18.93
CA GLN A 334 2.29 -16.19 17.85
C GLN A 334 1.59 -14.84 17.81
N GLU A 335 1.38 -14.32 16.61
CA GLU A 335 0.59 -13.10 16.39
C GLU A 335 -0.89 -13.49 16.33
N VAL A 336 -1.71 -12.85 17.15
CA VAL A 336 -3.16 -13.08 17.23
C VAL A 336 -3.86 -11.76 16.92
N HIS A 337 -4.79 -11.79 15.97
CA HIS A 337 -5.63 -10.67 15.57
C HIS A 337 -7.03 -10.89 16.13
N ILE A 338 -7.58 -9.91 16.80
CA ILE A 338 -8.91 -9.95 17.41
C ILE A 338 -9.75 -8.89 16.70
N SER A 339 -10.74 -9.31 15.92
CA SER A 339 -11.55 -8.45 15.06
C SER A 339 -13.03 -8.77 15.20
N SER A 340 -13.90 -7.76 15.20
CA SER A 340 -15.32 -8.00 15.02
C SER A 340 -15.62 -8.41 13.57
N ARG A 341 -16.76 -9.07 13.35
CA ARG A 341 -17.23 -9.40 12.00
C ARG A 341 -17.31 -8.15 11.12
N ARG A 342 -17.77 -7.01 11.65
CA ARG A 342 -17.77 -5.73 10.95
C ARG A 342 -16.36 -5.28 10.55
N MET A 343 -15.37 -5.39 11.46
CA MET A 343 -13.98 -5.01 11.16
C MET A 343 -13.38 -5.87 10.05
N VAL A 344 -13.68 -7.18 10.04
CA VAL A 344 -13.27 -8.09 8.96
C VAL A 344 -13.91 -7.68 7.64
N MET A 345 -15.22 -7.41 7.65
CA MET A 345 -15.94 -6.94 6.46
C MET A 345 -15.38 -5.60 5.97
N ASN A 346 -15.12 -4.65 6.86
CA ASN A 346 -14.49 -3.37 6.48
C ASN A 346 -13.09 -3.56 5.87
N SER A 347 -12.31 -4.52 6.35
CA SER A 347 -11.01 -4.86 5.76
C SER A 347 -11.14 -5.49 4.37
N ARG A 348 -12.25 -6.19 4.09
CA ARG A 348 -12.54 -6.80 2.80
C ARG A 348 -13.09 -5.78 1.81
N LEU A 349 -14.08 -4.99 2.22
CA LEU A 349 -14.87 -4.11 1.38
C LEU A 349 -14.32 -2.66 1.32
N GLY A 350 -13.50 -2.27 2.27
CA GLY A 350 -12.88 -0.94 2.32
C GLY A 350 -13.90 0.19 2.30
N CYS A 351 -13.71 1.14 1.38
CA CYS A 351 -14.57 2.31 1.23
C CYS A 351 -16.02 2.00 0.76
N ILE A 352 -16.33 0.74 0.49
CA ILE A 352 -17.67 0.29 0.10
C ILE A 352 -18.50 -0.07 1.32
N ALA A 353 -17.85 -0.62 2.38
CA ALA A 353 -18.51 -1.19 3.54
C ALA A 353 -19.33 -0.17 4.34
N ASP A 354 -18.82 1.05 4.44
CA ASP A 354 -19.46 2.12 5.20
C ASP A 354 -19.21 3.47 4.53
N ARG A 355 -20.17 3.89 3.69
CA ARG A 355 -20.12 5.19 2.98
C ARG A 355 -20.26 6.38 3.94
N ASP A 356 -20.72 6.14 5.14
CA ASP A 356 -20.92 7.14 6.18
C ASP A 356 -19.74 7.22 7.15
N ASP A 357 -18.72 6.36 7.00
CA ASP A 357 -17.50 6.45 7.81
C ASP A 357 -16.77 7.77 7.56
N ASP A 358 -16.66 8.56 8.61
CA ASP A 358 -15.97 9.86 8.59
C ASP A 358 -14.48 9.76 8.19
N ASN A 359 -13.84 8.62 8.41
CA ASN A 359 -12.44 8.42 7.98
C ASN A 359 -12.36 8.25 6.47
N ILE A 360 -13.29 7.51 5.87
CA ILE A 360 -13.38 7.30 4.43
C ILE A 360 -13.74 8.61 3.74
N ARG A 361 -14.74 9.35 4.26
CA ARG A 361 -15.11 10.67 3.72
C ARG A 361 -13.93 11.65 3.77
N ARG A 362 -13.21 11.75 4.90
CA ARG A 362 -12.01 12.60 5.04
C ARG A 362 -10.89 12.18 4.10
N TRP A 363 -10.72 10.88 3.91
CA TRP A 363 -9.71 10.37 2.97
C TRP A 363 -10.05 10.75 1.52
N ILE A 364 -11.31 10.55 1.09
CA ILE A 364 -11.76 10.93 -0.25
C ILE A 364 -11.58 12.44 -0.47
N GLU A 365 -11.93 13.27 0.50
CA GLU A 365 -11.79 14.73 0.40
C GLU A 365 -10.31 15.16 0.33
N LYS A 366 -9.46 14.56 1.17
CA LYS A 366 -8.01 14.79 1.11
C LYS A 366 -7.43 14.35 -0.24
N PHE A 367 -7.88 13.23 -0.76
CA PHE A 367 -7.43 12.75 -2.06
C PHE A 367 -7.90 13.64 -3.21
N ARG A 368 -9.15 14.11 -3.18
CA ARG A 368 -9.68 15.13 -4.12
C ARG A 368 -8.84 16.41 -4.09
N THR A 369 -8.42 16.84 -2.92
CA THR A 369 -7.54 18.02 -2.76
C THR A 369 -6.19 17.80 -3.43
N VAL A 370 -5.55 16.64 -3.22
CA VAL A 370 -4.29 16.27 -3.88
C VAL A 370 -4.45 16.25 -5.41
N LEU A 371 -5.56 15.72 -5.92
CA LEU A 371 -5.83 15.70 -7.36
C LEU A 371 -6.02 17.10 -7.95
N ARG A 372 -6.79 17.97 -7.29
CA ARG A 372 -6.99 19.37 -7.73
C ARG A 372 -5.67 20.13 -7.76
N GLU A 373 -4.86 20.01 -6.72
CA GLU A 373 -3.56 20.67 -6.61
C GLU A 373 -2.51 20.12 -7.58
N SER A 374 -2.69 18.89 -8.05
CA SER A 374 -1.77 18.22 -8.98
C SER A 374 -2.13 18.45 -10.44
N SER A 375 -3.35 18.93 -10.75
CA SER A 375 -3.82 19.16 -12.12
C SER A 375 -2.99 20.18 -12.89
N ASP A 376 -2.37 21.14 -12.19
CA ASP A 376 -1.52 22.20 -12.76
C ASP A 376 -0.10 21.76 -13.12
N THR A 377 0.27 20.51 -12.80
CA THR A 377 1.60 19.97 -13.12
C THR A 377 1.53 19.00 -14.28
N GLY A 378 2.33 19.23 -15.34
CA GLY A 378 2.38 18.39 -16.54
C GLY A 378 2.68 16.90 -16.26
N GLY A 379 2.17 16.06 -17.14
CA GLY A 379 2.22 14.58 -17.25
C GLY A 379 2.90 13.74 -16.16
N MET A 380 4.22 13.69 -16.17
CA MET A 380 4.98 12.83 -15.24
C MET A 380 4.97 13.33 -13.79
N GLY A 381 4.97 14.66 -13.57
CA GLY A 381 4.93 15.22 -12.22
C GLY A 381 3.61 14.98 -11.49
N PHE A 382 2.49 14.90 -12.21
CA PHE A 382 1.20 14.52 -11.67
C PHE A 382 1.22 13.08 -11.12
N ILE A 383 1.74 12.14 -11.92
CA ILE A 383 1.79 10.72 -11.53
C ILE A 383 2.73 10.49 -10.37
N GLU A 384 3.93 11.08 -10.36
CA GLU A 384 4.84 10.98 -9.22
C GLU A 384 4.19 11.47 -7.92
N LYS A 385 3.44 12.56 -7.97
CA LYS A 385 2.73 13.09 -6.79
C LYS A 385 1.61 12.17 -6.33
N VAL A 386 0.78 11.70 -7.27
CA VAL A 386 -0.34 10.81 -6.96
C VAL A 386 0.18 9.45 -6.46
N VAL A 387 1.15 8.85 -7.15
CA VAL A 387 1.77 7.59 -6.74
C VAL A 387 2.45 7.73 -5.38
N THR A 388 3.17 8.83 -5.14
CA THR A 388 3.75 9.09 -3.81
C THR A 388 2.66 9.18 -2.73
N ALA A 389 1.52 9.78 -3.04
CA ALA A 389 0.38 9.82 -2.13
C ALA A 389 -0.25 8.43 -1.88
N PHE A 390 -0.18 7.51 -2.85
CA PHE A 390 -0.67 6.12 -2.69
C PHE A 390 0.28 5.22 -1.91
N TYR A 391 1.60 5.42 -2.05
CA TYR A 391 2.61 4.54 -1.44
C TYR A 391 2.99 4.91 -0.02
N ASN A 392 2.59 6.08 0.46
CA ASN A 392 2.89 6.44 1.84
C ASN A 392 1.95 5.69 2.79
N ASP A 393 2.54 4.83 3.63
CA ASP A 393 1.90 4.34 4.85
C ASP A 393 1.66 5.59 5.72
N ASP A 394 0.47 6.12 5.73
CA ASP A 394 0.15 7.29 6.52
C ASP A 394 0.07 6.94 8.01
N ILE A 395 0.27 7.90 8.84
CA ILE A 395 0.19 7.79 10.30
C ILE A 395 -0.95 8.67 10.82
N MET A 396 -1.76 8.14 11.71
CA MET A 396 -2.74 8.93 12.46
C MET A 396 -2.06 9.47 13.72
N THR A 397 -2.10 10.78 13.88
CA THR A 397 -1.63 11.53 15.05
C THR A 397 -2.78 12.35 15.64
N PHE A 398 -2.61 12.93 16.79
CA PHE A 398 -3.71 13.63 17.48
C PHE A 398 -3.27 15.01 17.97
N THR A 399 -4.20 15.95 17.97
CA THR A 399 -4.05 17.19 18.74
C THR A 399 -4.26 16.91 20.25
N PRO A 400 -3.87 17.79 21.15
CA PRO A 400 -4.12 17.64 22.59
C PRO A 400 -5.61 17.50 22.94
N LYS A 401 -6.51 17.99 22.08
CA LYS A 401 -7.99 17.87 22.22
C LYS A 401 -8.52 16.55 21.65
N GLY A 402 -7.65 15.61 21.25
CA GLY A 402 -8.04 14.32 20.68
C GLY A 402 -8.49 14.36 19.21
N ARG A 403 -8.40 15.50 18.51
CA ARG A 403 -8.74 15.57 17.08
C ARG A 403 -7.69 14.81 16.27
N PRO A 404 -8.09 13.82 15.45
CA PRO A 404 -7.16 13.08 14.62
C PRO A 404 -6.62 13.95 13.48
N VAL A 405 -5.33 13.78 13.20
CA VAL A 405 -4.61 14.38 12.07
C VAL A 405 -3.84 13.29 11.34
N VAL A 406 -4.16 13.10 10.09
CA VAL A 406 -3.60 12.05 9.26
C VAL A 406 -2.47 12.63 8.41
N LEU A 407 -1.29 12.00 8.47
CA LEU A 407 -0.07 12.44 7.82
C LEU A 407 0.64 11.29 7.12
N PRO A 408 1.36 11.53 6.00
CA PRO A 408 2.23 10.53 5.40
C PRO A 408 3.26 9.98 6.40
N GLN A 409 3.65 8.72 6.27
CA GLN A 409 4.75 8.16 7.04
C GLN A 409 6.02 9.00 6.83
N ARG A 410 6.81 9.21 7.88
CA ARG A 410 7.99 10.10 7.96
C ARG A 410 7.66 11.60 8.00
N SER A 411 6.39 11.97 8.13
CA SER A 411 6.03 13.34 8.43
C SER A 411 6.63 13.80 9.76
N THR A 412 6.93 15.07 9.82
CA THR A 412 7.51 15.72 11.00
C THR A 412 6.46 16.53 11.75
N VAL A 413 6.82 17.02 12.90
CA VAL A 413 6.03 17.98 13.68
C VAL A 413 5.64 19.20 12.84
N LEU A 414 6.51 19.64 11.92
CA LEU A 414 6.24 20.76 11.03
C LEU A 414 5.14 20.43 10.01
N ASP A 415 5.13 19.20 9.46
CA ASP A 415 4.04 18.72 8.61
C ASP A 415 2.71 18.75 9.35
N PHE A 416 2.70 18.30 10.61
CA PHE A 416 1.54 18.35 11.49
C PHE A 416 1.05 19.79 11.69
N ALA A 417 1.95 20.73 11.98
CA ALA A 417 1.61 22.12 12.21
C ALA A 417 0.89 22.72 10.99
N TYR A 418 1.43 22.54 9.78
CA TYR A 418 0.81 23.00 8.54
C TYR A 418 -0.51 22.27 8.21
N GLU A 419 -0.64 21.00 8.60
CA GLU A 419 -1.89 20.27 8.39
C GLU A 419 -3.02 20.80 9.27
N VAL A 420 -2.71 21.19 10.51
CA VAL A 420 -3.69 21.76 11.45
C VAL A 420 -4.06 23.19 11.04
N ASN A 421 -3.08 24.06 10.83
CA ASN A 421 -3.29 25.46 10.42
C ASN A 421 -1.99 26.04 9.82
N TYR A 422 -2.11 26.88 8.78
CA TYR A 422 -0.99 27.57 8.15
C TYR A 422 -0.21 28.44 9.13
N ASP A 423 -0.90 29.26 9.97
CA ASP A 423 -0.26 30.12 10.96
C ASP A 423 0.57 29.35 11.99
N LEU A 424 0.08 28.16 12.39
CA LEU A 424 0.84 27.26 13.29
C LEU A 424 2.10 26.76 12.60
N GLY A 425 2.04 26.45 11.31
CA GLY A 425 3.20 26.00 10.54
C GLY A 425 4.25 27.08 10.34
N GLU A 426 3.83 28.30 10.00
CA GLU A 426 4.74 29.43 9.74
C GLU A 426 5.48 29.89 10.99
N LYS A 427 4.81 29.86 12.16
CA LYS A 427 5.33 30.37 13.44
C LYS A 427 5.78 29.24 14.39
N ALA A 428 5.89 28.01 13.93
CA ALA A 428 6.25 26.86 14.75
C ALA A 428 7.69 26.98 15.28
N LYS A 429 7.84 26.99 16.60
CA LYS A 429 9.14 27.11 17.28
C LYS A 429 9.62 25.75 17.80
N TYR A 430 8.79 25.07 18.55
CA TYR A 430 9.00 23.72 19.08
C TYR A 430 7.65 23.05 19.33
N ALA A 431 7.68 21.79 19.73
CA ALA A 431 6.48 21.06 20.08
C ALA A 431 6.67 20.20 21.34
N ARG A 432 5.57 19.70 21.88
CA ARG A 432 5.55 18.51 22.74
C ARG A 432 4.92 17.35 22.00
N VAL A 433 5.61 16.24 21.97
CA VAL A 433 5.09 14.98 21.43
C VAL A 433 4.93 14.02 22.60
N ASN A 434 3.71 13.58 22.86
CA ASN A 434 3.37 12.75 24.03
C ASN A 434 3.84 13.37 25.38
N GLY A 435 3.77 14.70 25.49
CA GLY A 435 4.23 15.45 26.67
C GLY A 435 5.73 15.77 26.71
N PHE A 436 6.56 15.19 25.83
CA PHE A 436 8.01 15.44 25.78
C PHE A 436 8.37 16.53 24.77
N LEU A 437 9.33 17.38 25.12
CA LEU A 437 9.83 18.43 24.24
C LEU A 437 10.43 17.82 22.97
N ALA A 438 10.01 18.33 21.81
CA ALA A 438 10.45 17.87 20.50
C ALA A 438 10.76 19.04 19.56
N SER A 439 11.71 18.82 18.65
CA SER A 439 11.98 19.74 17.55
C SER A 439 10.84 19.72 16.52
N ILE A 440 10.61 20.85 15.84
CA ILE A 440 9.68 20.90 14.70
C ILE A 440 10.06 19.95 13.55
N LYS A 441 11.32 19.52 13.49
CA LYS A 441 11.84 18.55 12.49
C LYS A 441 11.80 17.10 13.00
N ALA A 442 11.29 16.85 14.22
CA ALA A 442 11.19 15.51 14.78
C ALA A 442 10.18 14.69 13.98
N PRO A 443 10.51 13.43 13.57
CA PRO A 443 9.60 12.55 12.88
C PRO A 443 8.51 12.06 13.83
N LEU A 444 7.28 12.00 13.33
CA LEU A 444 6.11 11.55 14.07
C LEU A 444 5.84 10.06 13.83
N ARG A 445 5.17 9.44 14.79
CA ARG A 445 4.72 8.04 14.77
C ARG A 445 3.20 7.97 14.92
N ARG A 446 2.64 6.86 14.49
CA ARG A 446 1.21 6.58 14.72
C ARG A 446 0.87 6.63 16.21
N GLY A 447 -0.20 7.34 16.52
CA GLY A 447 -0.70 7.51 17.89
C GLY A 447 -0.08 8.69 18.65
N ASP A 448 0.88 9.42 18.07
CA ASP A 448 1.48 10.56 18.74
C ASP A 448 0.47 11.69 18.96
N VAL A 449 0.47 12.24 20.19
CA VAL A 449 -0.25 13.48 20.55
C VAL A 449 0.72 14.65 20.42
N VAL A 450 0.38 15.60 19.56
CA VAL A 450 1.29 16.69 19.18
C VAL A 450 0.70 18.06 19.58
N GLU A 451 1.43 18.78 20.41
CA GLU A 451 1.15 20.15 20.82
C GLU A 451 2.19 21.09 20.24
N ILE A 452 1.77 22.09 19.44
CA ILE A 452 2.66 23.03 18.77
C ILE A 452 2.75 24.32 19.59
N PHE A 453 3.97 24.80 19.79
CA PHE A 453 4.26 26.11 20.39
C PHE A 453 4.80 27.05 19.33
N THR A 454 4.17 28.21 19.22
CA THR A 454 4.49 29.22 18.22
C THR A 454 5.19 30.41 18.84
N ASP A 455 5.94 31.15 18.01
CA ASP A 455 6.56 32.41 18.37
C ASP A 455 6.39 33.37 17.18
N PRO A 456 5.90 34.61 17.42
CA PRO A 456 5.69 35.58 16.35
C PRO A 456 6.97 35.95 15.58
N ASP A 457 8.13 35.84 16.22
CA ASP A 457 9.43 36.19 15.64
C ASP A 457 10.07 35.03 14.86
N VAL A 458 9.44 33.83 14.89
CA VAL A 458 9.88 32.69 14.11
C VAL A 458 9.26 32.75 12.70
N HIS A 459 10.10 32.57 11.69
CA HIS A 459 9.72 32.55 10.30
C HIS A 459 10.26 31.30 9.58
N PRO A 460 9.61 30.82 8.51
CA PRO A 460 10.08 29.70 7.73
C PRO A 460 11.51 29.91 7.20
N GLN A 461 12.33 28.87 7.38
CA GLN A 461 13.72 28.85 6.94
C GLN A 461 13.89 27.93 5.72
N PRO A 462 14.84 28.20 4.80
CA PRO A 462 15.05 27.36 3.62
C PRO A 462 15.32 25.88 3.93
N ASP A 463 15.95 25.59 5.07
CA ASP A 463 16.28 24.24 5.51
C ASP A 463 15.04 23.43 6.00
N TRP A 464 13.90 24.11 6.27
CA TRP A 464 12.64 23.45 6.60
C TRP A 464 12.09 22.65 5.43
N LEU A 465 12.37 23.07 4.19
CA LEU A 465 11.95 22.32 2.97
C LEU A 465 12.50 20.90 2.92
N ALA A 466 13.68 20.67 3.48
CA ALA A 466 14.29 19.34 3.52
C ALA A 466 13.68 18.43 4.60
N SER A 467 13.00 19.00 5.59
CA SER A 467 12.45 18.24 6.73
C SER A 467 10.97 17.87 6.57
N VAL A 468 10.25 18.45 5.60
CA VAL A 468 8.82 18.19 5.40
C VAL A 468 8.54 17.11 4.36
N ALA A 469 7.60 16.23 4.68
CA ALA A 469 7.14 15.15 3.81
C ALA A 469 5.89 15.53 3.02
N THR A 470 4.97 16.37 3.60
CA THR A 470 3.70 16.71 2.99
C THR A 470 3.84 17.73 1.87
N TYR A 471 2.97 17.62 0.86
CA TYR A 471 2.89 18.61 -0.21
C TYR A 471 2.42 19.97 0.31
N LYS A 472 1.44 19.98 1.24
CA LYS A 472 0.87 21.18 1.84
C LYS A 472 1.93 22.02 2.55
N ALA A 473 2.73 21.39 3.43
CA ALA A 473 3.83 22.09 4.11
C ALA A 473 4.88 22.58 3.11
N ARG A 474 5.26 21.75 2.13
CA ARG A 474 6.27 22.10 1.12
C ARG A 474 5.84 23.27 0.25
N ARG A 475 4.56 23.32 -0.15
CA ARG A 475 3.97 24.41 -0.93
C ARG A 475 3.93 25.71 -0.10
N ALA A 476 3.43 25.63 1.15
CA ALA A 476 3.37 26.77 2.05
C ALA A 476 4.76 27.40 2.26
N LEU A 477 5.75 26.54 2.54
CA LEU A 477 7.15 26.97 2.71
C LEU A 477 7.71 27.62 1.45
N ARG A 478 7.47 27.08 0.26
CA ARG A 478 7.92 27.68 -1.00
C ARG A 478 7.26 29.03 -1.23
N ASN A 479 5.95 29.11 -1.10
CA ASN A 479 5.21 30.37 -1.30
C ASN A 479 5.73 31.46 -0.35
N TYR A 480 5.99 31.12 0.92
CA TYR A 480 6.56 32.04 1.88
C TYR A 480 7.97 32.50 1.47
N LEU A 481 8.87 31.55 1.18
CA LEU A 481 10.27 31.84 0.83
C LEU A 481 10.39 32.61 -0.50
N ASP A 482 9.48 32.42 -1.44
CA ASP A 482 9.43 33.16 -2.71
C ASP A 482 8.84 34.58 -2.51
N SER A 483 8.00 34.79 -1.48
CA SER A 483 7.41 36.10 -1.16
C SER A 483 8.37 37.04 -0.38
N VAL A 484 9.36 36.46 0.29
CA VAL A 484 10.36 37.24 1.02
C VAL A 484 11.38 37.80 0.03
N PRO A 485 11.58 39.15 -0.04
CA PRO A 485 12.60 39.74 -0.90
C PRO A 485 13.95 39.12 -0.60
N ARG A 486 14.60 38.53 -1.58
CA ARG A 486 15.99 38.09 -1.42
C ARG A 486 16.83 39.30 -1.06
N PRO A 487 17.64 39.23 0.00
CA PRO A 487 18.57 40.34 0.27
C PRO A 487 19.42 40.53 -0.99
N THR A 488 19.29 41.67 -1.62
CA THR A 488 20.19 42.08 -2.68
C THR A 488 21.56 42.14 -2.06
N TYR A 489 22.40 41.17 -2.34
CA TYR A 489 23.81 41.22 -2.00
C TYR A 489 24.39 42.33 -2.89
N ASP A 490 24.55 43.53 -2.35
CA ASP A 490 25.43 44.51 -2.96
C ASP A 490 26.80 43.86 -3.02
N PRO A 491 27.38 43.68 -4.20
CA PRO A 491 28.72 43.13 -4.27
C PRO A 491 29.61 44.15 -3.52
N LEU A 492 30.17 43.70 -2.40
CA LEU A 492 31.20 44.50 -1.68
C LEU A 492 32.15 45.09 -2.71
N PRO A 493 32.44 46.42 -2.65
CA PRO A 493 33.36 47.03 -3.58
C PRO A 493 34.67 46.28 -3.52
N VAL A 494 35.06 45.70 -4.66
CA VAL A 494 36.33 45.00 -4.81
C VAL A 494 37.39 46.08 -4.60
N LEU A 495 37.96 46.17 -3.40
CA LEU A 495 39.15 46.95 -3.13
C LEU A 495 40.27 46.39 -4.01
N TYR A 496 40.59 47.13 -5.07
CA TYR A 496 41.76 46.85 -5.90
C TYR A 496 43.00 47.03 -5.06
N ALA A 497 43.50 45.95 -4.46
CA ALA A 497 44.83 45.90 -3.91
C ALA A 497 45.81 45.84 -5.09
N HIS A 498 46.64 46.89 -5.22
CA HIS A 498 47.72 46.94 -6.22
C HIS A 498 48.58 45.67 -6.21
N PRO A 499 48.98 45.13 -7.37
CA PRO A 499 49.74 43.89 -7.45
C PRO A 499 51.22 44.17 -7.06
N ARG A 500 51.63 43.75 -5.85
CA ARG A 500 53.04 43.50 -5.58
C ARG A 500 53.48 42.19 -6.28
N ARG A 501 54.42 42.36 -7.20
CA ARG A 501 55.10 41.25 -7.92
C ARG A 501 55.58 40.18 -6.95
N ARG A 502 55.12 38.94 -7.11
CA ARG A 502 55.89 37.73 -6.75
C ARG A 502 55.38 36.48 -7.52
N SER A 503 56.29 35.99 -8.32
CA SER A 503 56.61 34.59 -8.73
C SER A 503 55.58 33.66 -9.35
N ASN A 504 55.92 33.34 -10.58
CA ASN A 504 55.49 32.28 -11.50
C ASN A 504 55.43 30.85 -10.89
N ARG A 505 54.45 30.50 -10.06
CA ARG A 505 54.25 29.06 -9.70
C ARG A 505 52.80 28.58 -9.64
N LEU A 506 51.83 29.37 -10.11
CA LEU A 506 50.40 28.95 -10.04
C LEU A 506 49.68 28.87 -11.40
N ARG A 507 50.39 28.91 -12.54
CA ARG A 507 49.76 28.80 -13.86
C ARG A 507 49.36 27.35 -14.26
N GLY A 508 49.85 26.32 -13.59
CA GLY A 508 49.55 24.93 -13.91
C GLY A 508 48.21 24.40 -13.44
N ARG A 509 47.69 24.91 -12.30
CA ARG A 509 46.46 24.37 -11.70
C ARG A 509 45.13 24.94 -12.24
N ARG A 510 45.11 26.15 -12.79
CA ARG A 510 43.91 26.75 -13.40
C ARG A 510 43.55 26.21 -14.78
N ARG A 511 44.50 25.69 -15.55
CA ARG A 511 44.22 25.04 -16.86
C ARG A 511 43.54 23.65 -16.71
N ALA A 512 43.82 22.92 -15.64
CA ALA A 512 43.22 21.64 -15.37
C ALA A 512 41.76 21.76 -14.91
N TYR A 513 41.43 22.81 -14.11
CA TYR A 513 40.05 23.02 -13.59
C TYR A 513 39.09 23.46 -14.72
N ASN A 514 39.49 24.37 -15.60
CA ASN A 514 38.65 24.82 -16.70
C ASN A 514 38.45 23.75 -17.82
N ALA A 515 39.43 22.86 -18.00
CA ALA A 515 39.30 21.75 -18.97
C ALA A 515 38.26 20.69 -18.49
N THR A 516 38.11 20.52 -17.17
CA THR A 516 37.14 19.58 -16.60
C THR A 516 35.71 20.13 -16.64
N GLN A 517 35.51 21.43 -16.43
CA GLN A 517 34.19 22.06 -16.56
C GLN A 517 33.69 22.10 -18.00
N THR A 518 34.55 22.38 -18.98
CA THR A 518 34.14 22.42 -20.39
C THR A 518 33.85 21.02 -20.96
N ARG A 519 34.41 19.94 -20.38
CA ARG A 519 34.04 18.56 -20.72
C ARG A 519 32.71 18.12 -20.09
N LEU A 520 32.31 18.66 -18.95
CA LEU A 520 31.03 18.37 -18.30
C LEU A 520 29.86 19.12 -18.96
N GLN A 521 30.05 20.33 -19.45
CA GLN A 521 29.00 21.11 -20.12
C GLN A 521 28.66 20.66 -21.55
N ARG A 522 29.57 19.97 -22.25
CA ARG A 522 29.28 19.40 -23.58
C ARG A 522 28.59 18.04 -23.59
N ARG A 523 28.21 17.50 -22.40
CA ARG A 523 27.51 16.21 -22.26
C ARG A 523 26.03 16.32 -21.90
N CYS A 524 25.47 17.51 -21.87
CA CYS A 524 24.07 17.74 -21.51
C CYS A 524 23.37 18.56 -22.61
N GLU A 525 23.10 17.92 -23.76
CA GLU A 525 22.01 18.32 -24.63
C GLU A 525 21.06 17.12 -24.81
N PRO A 526 19.72 17.34 -24.69
CA PRO A 526 18.77 16.26 -24.53
C PRO A 526 18.18 15.82 -25.87
N GLY A 527 18.40 14.58 -26.25
CA GLY A 527 17.61 13.88 -27.26
C GLY A 527 16.81 12.75 -26.59
N ILE A 528 15.59 12.54 -27.03
CA ILE A 528 14.60 11.55 -26.57
C ILE A 528 15.12 10.09 -26.48
N ALA A 529 16.33 9.82 -26.98
CA ALA A 529 17.04 8.54 -26.82
C ALA A 529 17.62 8.30 -25.41
N ALA A 530 17.76 9.33 -24.57
CA ALA A 530 18.41 9.23 -23.25
C ALA A 530 17.52 8.54 -22.20
N TRP A 531 16.19 8.53 -22.37
CA TRP A 531 15.29 7.90 -21.38
C TRP A 531 15.38 6.37 -21.38
N ARG A 532 15.60 5.75 -22.56
CA ARG A 532 15.85 4.30 -22.64
C ARG A 532 17.22 3.88 -22.09
N GLN A 533 18.20 4.78 -22.10
CA GLN A 533 19.52 4.51 -21.51
C GLN A 533 19.57 4.75 -19.99
N HIS A 534 18.82 5.72 -19.45
CA HIS A 534 18.86 6.03 -18.00
C HIS A 534 18.21 4.92 -17.16
N THR A 535 17.14 4.31 -17.64
CA THR A 535 16.51 3.15 -16.97
C THR A 535 17.40 1.91 -17.08
N ARG A 536 18.08 1.71 -18.22
CA ARG A 536 19.08 0.63 -18.37
C ARG A 536 20.35 0.86 -17.54
N CYS A 537 20.82 2.08 -17.37
CA CYS A 537 21.99 2.36 -16.52
C CYS A 537 21.71 2.20 -15.03
N ARG A 538 20.54 2.58 -14.52
CA ARG A 538 20.18 2.33 -13.11
C ARG A 538 19.95 0.86 -12.79
N LEU A 539 19.39 0.11 -13.74
CA LEU A 539 19.26 -1.35 -13.61
C LEU A 539 20.61 -2.08 -13.76
N ARG A 540 21.50 -1.58 -14.63
CA ARG A 540 22.86 -2.12 -14.76
C ARG A 540 23.73 -1.80 -13.53
N ALA A 541 23.70 -0.57 -13.03
CA ALA A 541 24.46 -0.19 -11.83
C ALA A 541 23.98 -0.95 -10.57
N ARG A 542 22.68 -1.27 -10.44
CA ARG A 542 22.18 -2.16 -9.39
C ARG A 542 22.55 -3.62 -9.61
N ARG A 543 22.60 -4.07 -10.86
CA ARG A 543 23.01 -5.43 -11.20
C ARG A 543 24.52 -5.64 -11.01
N ASP A 544 25.32 -4.63 -11.32
CA ASP A 544 26.79 -4.68 -11.15
C ASP A 544 27.19 -4.53 -9.68
N ALA A 545 26.43 -3.78 -8.86
CA ALA A 545 26.59 -3.73 -7.41
C ALA A 545 26.23 -5.07 -6.73
N LEU A 546 25.19 -5.75 -7.22
CA LEU A 546 24.81 -7.08 -6.72
C LEU A 546 25.78 -8.19 -7.18
N LEU A 547 26.42 -8.03 -8.33
CA LEU A 547 27.42 -8.99 -8.83
C LEU A 547 28.79 -8.78 -8.17
N THR A 548 29.17 -7.57 -7.79
CA THR A 548 30.42 -7.29 -7.08
C THR A 548 30.38 -7.72 -5.61
N ASP A 549 29.24 -7.65 -4.94
CA ASP A 549 29.08 -8.17 -3.59
C ASP A 549 29.08 -9.71 -3.55
N ASN A 550 28.51 -10.39 -4.56
CA ASN A 550 28.56 -11.86 -4.63
C ASN A 550 29.95 -12.42 -4.98
N CYS A 551 30.84 -11.65 -5.63
CA CYS A 551 32.22 -12.08 -5.89
C CYS A 551 33.16 -11.92 -4.69
N ARG A 552 32.84 -11.07 -3.70
CA ARG A 552 33.67 -10.92 -2.49
C ARG A 552 33.45 -11.99 -1.45
N TYR A 553 32.39 -12.80 -1.54
CA TYR A 553 32.11 -13.89 -0.59
C TYR A 553 32.67 -15.26 -1.00
N ARG A 554 33.28 -15.41 -2.20
CA ARG A 554 33.80 -16.71 -2.67
C ARG A 554 35.31 -16.92 -2.55
N SER A 555 36.07 -16.05 -1.89
CA SER A 555 37.53 -16.19 -1.78
C SER A 555 38.05 -15.88 -0.37
N ARG A 556 37.55 -16.60 0.64
CA ARG A 556 38.27 -16.78 1.89
C ARG A 556 38.41 -18.27 2.19
N PRO A 557 39.64 -18.82 2.27
CA PRO A 557 39.85 -20.19 2.68
C PRO A 557 39.56 -20.35 4.19
N LEU A 558 38.92 -21.44 4.53
CA LEU A 558 38.66 -21.86 5.90
C LEU A 558 40.01 -22.12 6.63
N PRO A 559 40.19 -21.64 7.86
CA PRO A 559 41.34 -22.02 8.68
C PRO A 559 41.18 -23.47 9.17
N PRO A 560 42.31 -24.22 9.40
CA PRO A 560 42.29 -25.63 9.73
C PRO A 560 41.79 -25.87 11.16
N LEU A 561 41.04 -26.95 11.32
CA LEU A 561 40.62 -27.53 12.58
C LEU A 561 41.85 -27.92 13.43
N HIS A 562 42.08 -27.31 14.57
CA HIS A 562 42.96 -27.79 15.61
C HIS A 562 42.18 -28.13 16.88
N ARG A 563 42.62 -29.28 17.41
CA ARG A 563 42.20 -30.16 18.48
C ARG A 563 41.83 -29.50 19.83
N PRO A 564 41.21 -30.28 20.74
CA PRO A 564 40.52 -29.78 21.93
C PRO A 564 41.49 -29.44 23.06
N CYS A 565 41.25 -28.35 23.77
CA CYS A 565 41.90 -28.01 25.02
C CYS A 565 41.08 -28.52 26.22
N ARG A 566 41.84 -29.15 27.11
CA ARG A 566 41.44 -29.83 28.34
C ARG A 566 40.79 -28.89 29.36
N LEU A 567 39.82 -29.43 30.05
CA LEU A 567 39.29 -28.96 31.33
C LEU A 567 40.40 -28.79 32.36
N HIS A 568 40.50 -27.62 32.96
CA HIS A 568 41.13 -27.43 34.27
C HIS A 568 40.06 -27.06 35.29
N HIS A 569 39.88 -28.03 36.23
CA HIS A 569 39.21 -27.82 37.51
C HIS A 569 40.04 -26.86 38.37
N GLN A 570 39.40 -25.88 38.97
CA GLN A 570 39.85 -25.30 40.24
C GLN A 570 38.65 -25.18 41.19
N PRO A 571 38.91 -25.41 42.51
CA PRO A 571 37.86 -25.67 43.49
C PRO A 571 37.32 -24.42 44.16
N ALA A 572 36.10 -24.54 44.67
CA ALA A 572 35.41 -23.53 45.46
C ALA A 572 35.97 -23.44 46.89
N PRO A 573 35.95 -22.28 47.53
CA PRO A 573 36.15 -22.15 48.98
C PRO A 573 34.84 -22.28 49.76
N PRO A 574 34.87 -22.65 51.03
CA PRO A 574 33.74 -23.13 51.82
C PRO A 574 32.91 -22.02 52.47
N GLY A 575 31.69 -22.43 52.85
CA GLY A 575 30.66 -21.57 53.42
C GLY A 575 30.88 -21.16 54.87
N HIS A 576 29.99 -20.31 55.30
CA HIS A 576 29.47 -20.02 56.66
C HIS A 576 28.35 -19.00 56.41
N GLY A 577 27.17 -19.02 56.96
CA GLY A 577 26.62 -19.57 58.15
C GLY A 577 25.23 -18.98 58.28
N GLU A 578 24.37 -19.66 58.92
CA GLU A 578 22.99 -19.31 59.29
C GLU A 578 22.84 -17.94 59.96
N LEU A 579 21.65 -17.36 59.83
CA LEU A 579 20.81 -16.75 60.89
C LEU A 579 19.57 -16.12 60.28
N GLN A 580 18.42 -16.73 60.37
CA GLN A 580 17.29 -16.54 61.29
C GLN A 580 16.74 -15.10 61.45
N HIS A 581 15.44 -15.05 61.10
CA HIS A 581 14.29 -14.36 61.74
C HIS A 581 14.08 -12.85 61.68
N HIS A 582 12.87 -12.59 61.39
CA HIS A 582 11.85 -11.69 61.89
C HIS A 582 11.40 -10.51 61.02
N HIS A 583 10.16 -10.57 60.86
CA HIS A 583 8.98 -9.73 60.58
C HIS A 583 8.56 -9.62 59.15
#